data_317b09fd4a4c279d65cbb6d5517bda8f
#
_entry.id   317b09fd4a4c279d65cbb6d5517bda8f
#
_cell.length_a   1.000
_cell.length_b   1.000
_cell.length_c   1.000
_cell.angle_alpha   90.00
_cell.angle_beta   90.00
_cell.angle_gamma   90.00
#
_symmetry.space_group_name_H-M   'P 1'
#
loop_
_entity.id
_entity.type
_entity.pdbx_description
1 polymer ?
#
loop_
_entity_poly.entity_id
_entity_poly.type
_entity_poly.pdbx_seq_one_letter_code
_entity_poly.pdbx_strand_id
1 'polypeptide(L)'
;MGLELAVSDPAGLAREQIVTPGFGDHWLRIDSAGERPHAPEGDATPEQYKALMLELNRLGWRHSPHVGTNEALEAILQAYEAADRESPIRDKRWVVEHIPNVTPPLMERLAKLGVIVSTNMAGYGGNYDAAVRALGQEQAQRQTPVKEMLDHHLVVVNGSDYGGPSPETTTSNNPFVPLYYYVSRKTRDGRVLGPQEKITREEALRIATYNNAFATWEEKVKGSIEPGKLADFLVLSKDFMTIPEDEILKLHPMATYVGGHKAYEAPEANGAF
;
A
#
# COMPACT_ATOMS: atom_id res chain seq x y z
N MET A 1 -6.15 -2.12 13.11
CA MET A 1 -5.12 -1.15 12.66
C MET A 1 -3.77 -1.76 12.96
N GLY A 2 -2.92 -1.94 11.95
CA GLY A 2 -1.52 -2.32 12.13
C GLY A 2 -0.68 -1.09 12.43
N LEU A 3 0.27 -1.22 13.35
CA LEU A 3 1.30 -0.22 13.63
C LEU A 3 2.65 -0.77 13.20
N GLU A 4 3.51 0.12 12.75
CA GLU A 4 4.89 -0.18 12.44
C GLU A 4 5.81 0.31 13.55
N LEU A 5 6.80 -0.50 13.90
CA LEU A 5 7.87 -0.10 14.80
C LEU A 5 9.01 0.54 14.00
N ALA A 6 9.36 1.75 14.33
CA ALA A 6 10.63 2.34 13.90
C ALA A 6 11.77 1.66 14.66
N VAL A 7 12.58 0.86 13.96
CA VAL A 7 13.67 0.10 14.56
C VAL A 7 15.00 0.73 14.21
N SER A 8 15.60 1.38 15.19
CA SER A 8 16.93 1.99 15.05
C SER A 8 18.10 1.03 15.40
N ASP A 9 17.83 -0.01 16.18
CA ASP A 9 18.82 -1.00 16.60
C ASP A 9 18.22 -2.42 16.59
N PRO A 10 18.61 -3.29 15.63
CA PRO A 10 18.14 -4.68 15.59
C PRO A 10 18.55 -5.48 16.83
N ALA A 11 19.71 -5.19 17.38
CA ALA A 11 20.18 -5.83 18.61
C ALA A 11 19.37 -5.37 19.83
N GLY A 12 18.78 -4.18 19.79
CA GLY A 12 17.82 -3.68 20.77
C GLY A 12 16.51 -4.45 20.75
N LEU A 13 15.95 -4.70 19.56
CA LEU A 13 14.75 -5.54 19.41
C LEU A 13 14.93 -6.94 20.01
N ALA A 14 16.08 -7.57 19.72
CA ALA A 14 16.39 -8.90 20.25
C ALA A 14 16.61 -8.91 21.78
N ARG A 15 17.18 -7.82 22.32
CA ARG A 15 17.48 -7.71 23.76
C ARG A 15 16.26 -7.33 24.60
N GLU A 16 15.42 -6.47 24.06
CA GLU A 16 14.29 -5.94 24.82
C GLU A 16 13.08 -6.85 24.80
N GLN A 17 12.93 -7.77 23.82
CA GLN A 17 11.85 -8.77 23.64
C GLN A 17 10.46 -8.34 24.18
N ILE A 18 10.25 -7.02 24.34
CA ILE A 18 9.08 -6.44 24.98
C ILE A 18 7.89 -6.53 24.04
N VAL A 19 8.16 -6.55 22.72
CA VAL A 19 7.14 -6.59 21.69
C VAL A 19 7.49 -7.67 20.66
N THR A 20 6.53 -8.53 20.38
CA THR A 20 6.63 -9.54 19.32
C THR A 20 5.77 -9.16 18.12
N PRO A 21 6.09 -9.65 16.91
CA PRO A 21 5.21 -9.48 15.75
C PRO A 21 3.77 -9.91 16.09
N GLY A 22 2.80 -9.06 15.75
CA GLY A 22 1.39 -9.31 16.04
C GLY A 22 0.94 -8.96 17.47
N PHE A 23 1.81 -8.36 18.30
CA PHE A 23 1.41 -7.91 19.64
C PHE A 23 0.25 -6.91 19.55
N GLY A 24 -0.83 -7.21 20.27
CA GLY A 24 -2.06 -6.41 20.27
C GLY A 24 -3.30 -7.29 20.07
N ASP A 25 -4.34 -6.70 19.51
CA ASP A 25 -5.62 -7.36 19.26
C ASP A 25 -6.20 -7.04 17.87
N HIS A 26 -7.47 -7.35 17.63
CA HIS A 26 -8.16 -7.07 16.37
C HIS A 26 -8.31 -5.56 16.06
N TRP A 27 -8.25 -4.70 17.07
CA TRP A 27 -8.41 -3.27 16.93
C TRP A 27 -7.07 -2.57 16.68
N LEU A 28 -6.03 -3.03 17.38
CA LEU A 28 -4.70 -2.42 17.32
C LEU A 28 -3.64 -3.48 17.55
N ARG A 29 -2.70 -3.61 16.62
CA ARG A 29 -1.54 -4.49 16.75
C ARG A 29 -0.29 -3.90 16.09
N ILE A 30 0.85 -4.39 16.51
CA ILE A 30 2.14 -4.09 15.87
C ILE A 30 2.48 -5.26 14.94
N ASP A 31 2.51 -5.01 13.64
CA ASP A 31 2.64 -6.07 12.64
C ASP A 31 3.87 -5.96 11.73
N SER A 32 4.60 -4.84 11.75
CA SER A 32 5.80 -4.66 10.93
C SER A 32 6.86 -3.79 11.60
N ALA A 33 8.08 -3.91 11.12
CA ALA A 33 9.16 -2.97 11.33
C ALA A 33 9.34 -2.13 10.07
N GLY A 34 9.23 -0.82 10.17
CA GLY A 34 9.27 0.14 9.05
C GLY A 34 9.01 1.54 9.56
N GLU A 35 8.83 2.48 8.78
CA GLU A 35 9.11 2.78 7.39
C GLU A 35 10.57 3.26 7.24
N ARG A 36 11.02 3.97 8.25
CA ARG A 36 12.38 4.47 8.51
C ARG A 36 12.80 3.99 9.90
N PRO A 37 14.06 3.93 10.27
CA PRO A 37 15.20 4.73 9.82
C PRO A 37 16.21 4.01 8.95
N HIS A 38 16.05 2.75 8.59
CA HIS A 38 17.08 1.96 7.93
C HIS A 38 16.77 1.59 6.48
N ALA A 39 15.99 2.43 5.77
CA ALA A 39 15.94 2.31 4.32
C ALA A 39 17.34 2.56 3.73
N PRO A 40 17.71 1.93 2.59
CA PRO A 40 19.01 2.20 1.93
C PRO A 40 19.21 3.66 1.50
N GLU A 41 18.14 4.45 1.51
CA GLU A 41 18.17 5.90 1.29
C GLU A 41 18.55 6.70 2.55
N GLY A 42 18.73 6.02 3.70
CA GLY A 42 19.15 6.61 4.96
C GLY A 42 20.64 6.41 5.24
N ASP A 43 21.02 6.46 6.53
CA ASP A 43 22.41 6.42 6.99
C ASP A 43 23.04 5.02 7.03
N ALA A 44 22.28 3.95 6.73
CA ALA A 44 22.77 2.58 6.81
C ALA A 44 23.57 2.18 5.55
N THR A 45 24.72 1.54 5.74
CA THR A 45 25.41 0.88 4.64
C THR A 45 24.60 -0.33 4.13
N PRO A 46 24.82 -0.78 2.89
CA PRO A 46 24.15 -2.00 2.38
C PRO A 46 24.38 -3.22 3.27
N GLU A 47 25.56 -3.36 3.88
CA GLU A 47 25.90 -4.45 4.78
C GLU A 47 25.13 -4.36 6.09
N GLN A 48 25.02 -3.16 6.68
CA GLN A 48 24.22 -2.92 7.88
C GLN A 48 22.74 -3.19 7.63
N TYR A 49 22.21 -2.72 6.48
CA TYR A 49 20.84 -2.98 6.11
C TYR A 49 20.56 -4.47 5.90
N LYS A 50 21.45 -5.18 5.20
CA LYS A 50 21.35 -6.63 5.04
C LYS A 50 21.38 -7.36 6.39
N ALA A 51 22.27 -6.99 7.30
CA ALA A 51 22.33 -7.59 8.63
C ALA A 51 21.03 -7.38 9.41
N LEU A 52 20.42 -6.19 9.31
CA LEU A 52 19.11 -5.89 9.88
C LEU A 52 18.01 -6.79 9.30
N MET A 53 17.96 -6.97 7.98
CA MET A 53 16.95 -7.82 7.34
C MET A 53 17.08 -9.29 7.75
N LEU A 54 18.29 -9.80 7.88
CA LEU A 54 18.53 -11.15 8.40
C LEU A 54 18.01 -11.30 9.83
N GLU A 55 18.27 -10.31 10.68
CA GLU A 55 17.81 -10.36 12.08
C GLU A 55 16.29 -10.22 12.19
N LEU A 56 15.67 -9.28 11.49
CA LEU A 56 14.20 -9.17 11.44
C LEU A 56 13.55 -10.47 10.96
N ASN A 57 14.16 -11.12 9.95
CA ASN A 57 13.66 -12.38 9.43
C ASN A 57 13.74 -13.51 10.47
N ARG A 58 14.83 -13.61 11.24
CA ARG A 58 15.01 -14.60 12.32
C ARG A 58 14.03 -14.37 13.47
N LEU A 59 13.76 -13.12 13.80
CA LEU A 59 12.80 -12.72 14.84
C LEU A 59 11.34 -12.84 14.40
N GLY A 60 11.09 -13.15 13.12
CA GLY A 60 9.74 -13.31 12.58
C GLY A 60 9.05 -11.99 12.22
N TRP A 61 9.76 -10.87 12.21
CA TRP A 61 9.22 -9.59 11.82
C TRP A 61 8.99 -9.48 10.31
N ARG A 62 7.89 -8.85 9.93
CA ARG A 62 7.68 -8.28 8.61
C ARG A 62 8.46 -6.97 8.50
N HIS A 63 8.96 -6.66 7.33
CA HIS A 63 9.59 -5.38 7.02
C HIS A 63 8.79 -4.61 5.97
N SER A 64 8.73 -3.28 6.13
CA SER A 64 7.92 -2.37 5.33
C SER A 64 8.66 -1.04 5.14
N PRO A 65 9.69 -0.99 4.26
CA PRO A 65 10.52 0.19 4.06
C PRO A 65 9.88 1.18 3.08
N HIS A 66 10.15 2.46 3.30
CA HIS A 66 10.00 3.48 2.28
C HIS A 66 10.93 3.22 1.09
N VAL A 67 10.43 3.41 -0.14
CA VAL A 67 11.19 3.21 -1.37
C VAL A 67 10.90 4.34 -2.35
N GLY A 68 11.87 5.21 -2.58
CA GLY A 68 11.74 6.35 -3.49
C GLY A 68 12.31 6.09 -4.89
N THR A 69 13.29 5.17 -5.03
CA THR A 69 14.01 4.93 -6.29
C THR A 69 14.20 3.45 -6.60
N ASN A 70 14.49 3.13 -7.88
CA ASN A 70 14.82 1.76 -8.28
C ASN A 70 16.17 1.29 -7.71
N GLU A 71 17.10 2.21 -7.50
CA GLU A 71 18.40 1.92 -6.88
C GLU A 71 18.24 1.50 -5.42
N ALA A 72 17.36 2.20 -4.68
CA ALA A 72 17.01 1.82 -3.32
C ALA A 72 16.30 0.46 -3.30
N LEU A 73 15.36 0.21 -4.22
CA LEU A 73 14.69 -1.08 -4.34
C LEU A 73 15.66 -2.22 -4.65
N GLU A 74 16.66 -1.98 -5.51
CA GLU A 74 17.70 -2.97 -5.81
C GLU A 74 18.45 -3.39 -4.55
N ALA A 75 18.87 -2.43 -3.71
CA ALA A 75 19.55 -2.71 -2.45
C ALA A 75 18.65 -3.44 -1.45
N ILE A 76 17.37 -3.06 -1.37
CA ILE A 76 16.35 -3.75 -0.56
C ILE A 76 16.20 -5.21 -1.02
N LEU A 77 16.04 -5.44 -2.32
CA LEU A 77 15.86 -6.77 -2.88
C LEU A 77 17.07 -7.67 -2.63
N GLN A 78 18.29 -7.15 -2.72
CA GLN A 78 19.49 -7.92 -2.38
C GLN A 78 19.48 -8.38 -0.91
N ALA A 79 19.04 -7.52 0.01
CA ALA A 79 18.91 -7.88 1.42
C ALA A 79 17.75 -8.87 1.66
N TYR A 80 16.61 -8.69 0.99
CA TYR A 80 15.45 -9.59 1.07
C TYR A 80 15.78 -10.99 0.52
N GLU A 81 16.47 -11.07 -0.60
CA GLU A 81 16.96 -12.33 -1.17
C GLU A 81 17.96 -13.04 -0.25
N ALA A 82 18.77 -12.28 0.48
CA ALA A 82 19.65 -12.86 1.48
C ALA A 82 18.85 -13.42 2.67
N ALA A 83 17.84 -12.69 3.14
CA ALA A 83 16.96 -13.15 4.20
C ALA A 83 16.14 -14.38 3.78
N ASP A 84 15.60 -14.39 2.55
CA ASP A 84 14.82 -15.50 1.99
C ASP A 84 15.63 -16.79 1.89
N ARG A 85 16.93 -16.70 1.58
CA ARG A 85 17.84 -17.88 1.55
C ARG A 85 18.04 -18.51 2.93
N GLU A 86 17.96 -17.77 4.02
CA GLU A 86 18.03 -18.33 5.37
C GLU A 86 16.68 -18.90 5.81
N SER A 87 15.60 -18.18 5.56
CA SER A 87 14.24 -18.59 5.89
C SER A 87 13.25 -17.86 4.95
N PRO A 88 12.37 -18.58 4.25
CA PRO A 88 11.46 -18.01 3.27
C PRO A 88 10.65 -16.84 3.84
N ILE A 89 10.62 -15.72 3.10
CA ILE A 89 9.89 -14.50 3.51
C ILE A 89 8.48 -14.41 2.91
N ARG A 90 8.15 -15.23 1.91
CA ARG A 90 6.87 -15.18 1.18
C ARG A 90 5.66 -15.12 2.11
N ASP A 91 5.58 -16.00 3.09
CA ASP A 91 4.43 -16.08 4.02
C ASP A 91 4.49 -15.00 5.11
N LYS A 92 5.60 -14.29 5.22
CA LYS A 92 5.77 -13.15 6.13
C LYS A 92 5.24 -11.85 5.54
N ARG A 93 4.83 -11.87 4.26
CA ARG A 93 4.17 -10.75 3.57
C ARG A 93 4.93 -9.42 3.72
N TRP A 94 6.24 -9.48 3.50
CA TRP A 94 7.06 -8.28 3.50
C TRP A 94 6.56 -7.30 2.45
N VAL A 95 6.69 -6.01 2.72
CA VAL A 95 6.14 -4.93 1.89
C VAL A 95 7.26 -4.06 1.35
N VAL A 96 7.01 -3.33 0.30
CA VAL A 96 7.75 -2.14 -0.14
C VAL A 96 6.75 -1.01 -0.32
N GLU A 97 7.06 0.18 0.25
CA GLU A 97 6.14 1.31 0.31
C GLU A 97 6.49 2.35 -0.75
N HIS A 98 5.45 2.96 -1.34
CA HIS A 98 5.50 4.18 -2.16
C HIS A 98 6.21 4.11 -3.50
N ILE A 99 6.73 2.97 -3.92
CA ILE A 99 7.57 2.89 -5.12
C ILE A 99 6.92 3.54 -6.36
N PRO A 100 7.48 4.65 -6.88
CA PRO A 100 6.80 5.41 -7.93
C PRO A 100 6.95 4.81 -9.33
N ASN A 101 8.09 4.17 -9.63
CA ASN A 101 8.47 3.69 -10.96
C ASN A 101 9.28 2.40 -10.88
N VAL A 102 8.62 1.28 -10.61
CA VAL A 102 9.31 -0.01 -10.58
C VAL A 102 9.51 -0.56 -12.00
N THR A 103 10.69 -1.12 -12.28
CA THR A 103 11.00 -1.74 -13.57
C THR A 103 10.59 -3.21 -13.61
N PRO A 104 10.27 -3.78 -14.82
CA PRO A 104 9.88 -5.18 -14.93
C PRO A 104 10.83 -6.19 -14.28
N PRO A 105 12.18 -6.10 -14.42
CA PRO A 105 13.08 -7.02 -13.72
C PRO A 105 12.96 -6.97 -12.20
N LEU A 106 12.69 -5.79 -11.62
CA LEU A 106 12.49 -5.66 -10.18
C LEU A 106 11.12 -6.21 -9.76
N MET A 107 10.07 -6.04 -10.60
CA MET A 107 8.75 -6.65 -10.38
C MET A 107 8.84 -8.18 -10.33
N GLU A 108 9.59 -8.80 -11.24
CA GLU A 108 9.80 -10.25 -11.24
C GLU A 108 10.44 -10.75 -9.94
N ARG A 109 11.42 -10.02 -9.42
CA ARG A 109 12.09 -10.37 -8.16
C ARG A 109 11.16 -10.19 -6.96
N LEU A 110 10.40 -9.10 -6.91
CA LEU A 110 9.35 -8.88 -5.89
C LEU A 110 8.33 -10.03 -5.90
N ALA A 111 7.83 -10.40 -7.08
CA ALA A 111 6.85 -11.48 -7.25
C ALA A 111 7.43 -12.84 -6.80
N LYS A 112 8.68 -13.14 -7.16
CA LYS A 112 9.37 -14.36 -6.74
C LYS A 112 9.47 -14.47 -5.22
N LEU A 113 9.76 -13.38 -4.53
CA LEU A 113 9.84 -13.32 -3.08
C LEU A 113 8.47 -13.25 -2.39
N GLY A 114 7.40 -12.97 -3.14
CA GLY A 114 6.05 -12.75 -2.58
C GLY A 114 5.93 -11.44 -1.82
N VAL A 115 6.77 -10.45 -2.16
CA VAL A 115 6.74 -9.11 -1.56
C VAL A 115 5.50 -8.35 -2.04
N ILE A 116 4.81 -7.71 -1.13
CA ILE A 116 3.65 -6.87 -1.39
C ILE A 116 4.13 -5.46 -1.79
N VAL A 117 3.46 -4.86 -2.76
CA VAL A 117 3.73 -3.47 -3.15
C VAL A 117 2.62 -2.58 -2.63
N SER A 118 2.97 -1.69 -1.72
CA SER A 118 2.05 -0.66 -1.24
C SER A 118 2.22 0.60 -2.07
N THR A 119 1.15 1.00 -2.73
CA THR A 119 1.13 2.24 -3.50
C THR A 119 0.43 3.33 -2.70
N ASN A 120 0.91 4.54 -2.84
CA ASN A 120 0.20 5.73 -2.42
C ASN A 120 -0.31 6.51 -3.65
N MET A 121 -0.79 7.72 -3.43
CA MET A 121 -1.35 8.55 -4.49
C MET A 121 -0.30 9.35 -5.27
N ALA A 122 0.96 8.93 -5.31
CA ALA A 122 2.04 9.70 -5.93
C ALA A 122 1.72 10.12 -7.38
N GLY A 123 1.05 9.25 -8.14
CA GLY A 123 0.61 9.55 -9.50
C GLY A 123 -0.51 10.60 -9.60
N TYR A 124 -1.40 10.70 -8.60
CA TYR A 124 -2.46 11.69 -8.58
C TYR A 124 -2.02 13.03 -7.94
N GLY A 125 -1.15 12.99 -6.94
CA GLY A 125 -0.76 14.16 -6.14
C GLY A 125 -0.08 15.28 -6.92
N GLY A 126 0.58 14.96 -8.05
CA GLY A 126 1.15 15.91 -8.99
C GLY A 126 0.20 16.30 -10.13
N ASN A 127 0.59 17.31 -10.89
CA ASN A 127 0.02 17.55 -12.21
C ASN A 127 0.91 16.91 -13.28
N TYR A 128 0.36 16.73 -14.47
CA TYR A 128 1.04 16.12 -15.60
C TYR A 128 2.42 16.76 -15.87
N ASP A 129 2.49 18.09 -15.94
CA ASP A 129 3.74 18.79 -16.25
C ASP A 129 4.79 18.64 -15.15
N ALA A 130 4.37 18.55 -13.89
CA ALA A 130 5.29 18.28 -12.78
C ALA A 130 5.88 16.88 -12.89
N ALA A 131 5.08 15.87 -13.19
CA ALA A 131 5.54 14.51 -13.41
C ALA A 131 6.54 14.43 -14.58
N VAL A 132 6.20 15.05 -15.72
CA VAL A 132 7.08 15.08 -16.89
C VAL A 132 8.39 15.85 -16.63
N ARG A 133 8.35 16.96 -15.88
CA ARG A 133 9.58 17.67 -15.49
C ARG A 133 10.47 16.87 -14.57
N ALA A 134 9.87 16.14 -13.63
CA ALA A 134 10.62 15.36 -12.63
C ALA A 134 11.23 14.09 -13.22
N LEU A 135 10.50 13.39 -14.09
CA LEU A 135 10.82 12.03 -14.51
C LEU A 135 11.18 11.93 -16.01
N GLY A 136 10.93 12.98 -16.78
CA GLY A 136 10.93 12.89 -18.25
C GLY A 136 9.64 12.26 -18.79
N GLN A 137 9.39 12.50 -20.10
CA GLN A 137 8.12 12.12 -20.75
C GLN A 137 7.82 10.63 -20.66
N GLU A 138 8.79 9.78 -20.90
CA GLU A 138 8.62 8.33 -20.93
C GLU A 138 8.35 7.77 -19.54
N GLN A 139 9.17 8.11 -18.56
CA GLN A 139 9.04 7.60 -17.20
C GLN A 139 7.79 8.12 -16.49
N ALA A 140 7.39 9.37 -16.79
CA ALA A 140 6.15 9.91 -16.26
C ALA A 140 4.93 9.07 -16.66
N GLN A 141 4.90 8.50 -17.88
CA GLN A 141 3.81 7.62 -18.34
C GLN A 141 3.74 6.29 -17.56
N ARG A 142 4.82 5.90 -16.89
CA ARG A 142 4.91 4.69 -16.08
C ARG A 142 4.80 4.98 -14.57
N GLN A 143 4.49 6.21 -14.17
CA GLN A 143 4.33 6.53 -12.75
C GLN A 143 3.22 5.69 -12.12
N THR A 144 3.55 4.96 -11.05
CA THR A 144 2.68 3.99 -10.37
C THR A 144 2.06 2.99 -11.38
N PRO A 145 2.86 2.09 -11.97
CA PRO A 145 2.42 1.20 -13.06
C PRO A 145 1.62 0.01 -12.53
N VAL A 146 0.42 0.28 -12.01
CA VAL A 146 -0.40 -0.71 -11.31
C VAL A 146 -0.82 -1.85 -12.22
N LYS A 147 -1.15 -1.58 -13.48
CA LYS A 147 -1.52 -2.62 -14.44
C LYS A 147 -0.35 -3.58 -14.67
N GLU A 148 0.85 -3.03 -14.91
CA GLU A 148 2.05 -3.83 -15.11
C GLU A 148 2.42 -4.64 -13.85
N MET A 149 2.25 -4.06 -12.64
CA MET A 149 2.42 -4.78 -11.38
C MET A 149 1.48 -5.99 -11.26
N LEU A 150 0.20 -5.82 -11.62
CA LEU A 150 -0.78 -6.91 -11.61
C LEU A 150 -0.46 -7.98 -12.65
N ASP A 151 0.00 -7.59 -13.85
CA ASP A 151 0.42 -8.50 -14.90
C ASP A 151 1.64 -9.34 -14.50
N HIS A 152 2.51 -8.80 -13.64
CA HIS A 152 3.61 -9.51 -12.98
C HIS A 152 3.19 -10.29 -11.72
N HIS A 153 1.87 -10.43 -11.48
CA HIS A 153 1.32 -11.17 -10.32
C HIS A 153 1.71 -10.62 -8.95
N LEU A 154 2.03 -9.33 -8.86
CA LEU A 154 2.27 -8.68 -7.59
C LEU A 154 0.96 -8.48 -6.82
N VAL A 155 1.02 -8.65 -5.51
CA VAL A 155 -0.04 -8.20 -4.63
C VAL A 155 0.16 -6.71 -4.41
N VAL A 156 -0.75 -5.91 -4.97
CA VAL A 156 -0.76 -4.47 -4.81
C VAL A 156 -1.78 -4.10 -3.74
N VAL A 157 -1.39 -3.24 -2.83
CA VAL A 157 -2.24 -2.60 -1.81
C VAL A 157 -2.15 -1.08 -1.95
N ASN A 158 -3.05 -0.36 -1.31
CA ASN A 158 -3.03 1.09 -1.34
C ASN A 158 -3.19 1.72 0.03
N GLY A 159 -2.55 2.86 0.20
CA GLY A 159 -2.72 3.76 1.33
C GLY A 159 -2.86 5.21 0.88
N SER A 160 -3.25 6.10 1.79
CA SER A 160 -3.35 7.53 1.50
C SER A 160 -2.04 8.27 1.73
N ASP A 161 -1.19 7.75 2.59
CA ASP A 161 -0.01 8.47 3.10
C ASP A 161 -0.41 9.88 3.61
N TYR A 162 -1.56 9.93 4.31
CA TYR A 162 -2.14 11.17 4.79
C TYR A 162 -1.32 11.73 5.94
N GLY A 163 -1.01 13.02 5.87
CA GLY A 163 -0.31 13.70 6.96
C GLY A 163 0.92 14.50 6.52
N GLY A 164 1.06 14.80 5.25
CA GLY A 164 2.16 15.63 4.73
C GLY A 164 2.28 16.98 5.44
N PRO A 165 3.46 17.60 5.42
CA PRO A 165 3.81 18.77 6.23
C PRO A 165 3.14 20.07 5.80
N SER A 166 2.51 20.12 4.63
CA SER A 166 1.80 21.30 4.12
C SER A 166 0.54 20.92 3.37
N PRO A 167 -0.42 21.85 3.21
CA PRO A 167 -1.62 21.63 2.39
C PRO A 167 -1.31 21.25 0.94
N GLU A 168 -0.20 21.71 0.37
CA GLU A 168 0.20 21.38 -1.00
C GLU A 168 0.76 19.97 -1.12
N THR A 169 1.40 19.47 -0.07
CA THR A 169 2.01 18.13 -0.01
C THR A 169 1.14 17.12 0.72
N THR A 170 0.07 17.58 1.40
CA THR A 170 -0.85 16.68 2.09
C THR A 170 -1.63 15.84 1.09
N THR A 171 -1.49 14.55 1.19
CA THR A 171 -2.28 13.60 0.42
C THR A 171 -3.74 13.61 0.89
N SER A 172 -4.67 13.30 0.00
CA SER A 172 -6.10 13.26 0.32
C SER A 172 -6.40 12.09 1.26
N ASN A 173 -7.20 12.33 2.30
CA ASN A 173 -7.79 11.26 3.10
C ASN A 173 -9.03 10.61 2.45
N ASN A 174 -9.43 11.06 1.26
CA ASN A 174 -10.54 10.47 0.53
C ASN A 174 -10.12 9.12 -0.07
N PRO A 175 -10.68 7.98 0.37
CA PRO A 175 -10.27 6.65 -0.08
C PRO A 175 -10.63 6.37 -1.54
N PHE A 176 -11.47 7.18 -2.18
CA PHE A 176 -11.84 7.03 -3.59
C PHE A 176 -10.82 7.67 -4.54
N VAL A 177 -9.90 8.49 -4.05
CA VAL A 177 -8.86 9.11 -4.90
C VAL A 177 -7.92 8.08 -5.54
N PRO A 178 -7.36 7.10 -4.82
CA PRO A 178 -6.58 6.04 -5.46
C PRO A 178 -7.39 5.25 -6.49
N LEU A 179 -8.63 4.88 -6.17
CA LEU A 179 -9.52 4.16 -7.09
C LEU A 179 -9.77 4.96 -8.38
N TYR A 180 -10.05 6.26 -8.24
CA TYR A 180 -10.19 7.15 -9.39
C TYR A 180 -8.94 7.15 -10.26
N TYR A 181 -7.75 7.32 -9.65
CA TYR A 181 -6.50 7.35 -10.40
C TYR A 181 -6.24 6.03 -11.12
N TYR A 182 -6.45 4.89 -10.46
CA TYR A 182 -6.22 3.58 -11.08
C TYR A 182 -7.10 3.31 -12.30
N VAL A 183 -8.38 3.70 -12.26
CA VAL A 183 -9.30 3.45 -13.38
C VAL A 183 -9.28 4.54 -14.45
N SER A 184 -8.96 5.79 -14.10
CA SER A 184 -8.97 6.91 -15.04
C SER A 184 -7.59 7.31 -15.55
N ARG A 185 -6.54 7.14 -14.75
CA ARG A 185 -5.18 7.65 -14.94
C ARG A 185 -5.13 9.18 -15.07
N LYS A 186 -6.17 9.88 -14.61
CA LYS A 186 -6.21 11.34 -14.62
C LYS A 186 -5.48 11.90 -13.40
N THR A 187 -4.55 12.80 -13.65
CA THR A 187 -3.88 13.61 -12.64
C THR A 187 -4.82 14.68 -12.08
N ARG A 188 -4.41 15.40 -11.05
CA ARG A 188 -5.24 16.45 -10.42
C ARG A 188 -5.70 17.54 -11.39
N ASP A 189 -4.93 17.82 -12.45
CA ASP A 189 -5.29 18.78 -13.51
C ASP A 189 -6.13 18.16 -14.63
N GLY A 190 -6.60 16.91 -14.47
CA GLY A 190 -7.49 16.21 -15.39
C GLY A 190 -6.82 15.62 -16.63
N ARG A 191 -5.51 15.76 -16.78
CA ARG A 191 -4.77 15.16 -17.91
C ARG A 191 -4.45 13.69 -17.62
N VAL A 192 -4.50 12.85 -18.67
CA VAL A 192 -4.24 11.42 -18.54
C VAL A 192 -2.74 11.13 -18.58
N LEU A 193 -2.25 10.39 -17.58
CA LEU A 193 -0.86 9.99 -17.46
C LEU A 193 -0.75 8.46 -17.50
N GLY A 194 -0.16 7.92 -18.59
CA GLY A 194 -0.01 6.48 -18.78
C GLY A 194 -1.33 5.74 -18.94
N PRO A 195 -2.13 6.00 -19.99
CA PRO A 195 -3.45 5.38 -20.16
C PRO A 195 -3.41 3.84 -20.26
N GLN A 196 -2.28 3.28 -20.65
CA GLN A 196 -2.04 1.83 -20.69
C GLN A 196 -2.03 1.18 -19.30
N GLU A 197 -1.83 1.97 -18.25
CA GLU A 197 -1.82 1.54 -16.85
C GLU A 197 -3.20 1.59 -16.18
N LYS A 198 -4.27 1.82 -16.94
CA LYS A 198 -5.63 1.68 -16.42
C LYS A 198 -5.89 0.25 -16.00
N ILE A 199 -6.53 0.08 -14.85
CA ILE A 199 -7.06 -1.20 -14.40
C ILE A 199 -8.60 -1.17 -14.34
N THR A 200 -9.20 -2.34 -14.23
CA THR A 200 -10.65 -2.46 -14.08
C THR A 200 -11.12 -1.97 -12.70
N ARG A 201 -12.40 -1.71 -12.57
CA ARG A 201 -13.02 -1.30 -11.29
C ARG A 201 -12.96 -2.42 -10.26
N GLU A 202 -13.12 -3.67 -10.71
CA GLU A 202 -12.97 -4.87 -9.89
C GLU A 202 -11.57 -4.98 -9.31
N GLU A 203 -10.53 -4.80 -10.13
CA GLU A 203 -9.13 -4.80 -9.70
C GLU A 203 -8.87 -3.67 -8.70
N ALA A 204 -9.37 -2.45 -8.97
CA ALA A 204 -9.22 -1.31 -8.07
C ALA A 204 -9.90 -1.56 -6.71
N LEU A 205 -11.14 -2.10 -6.69
CA LEU A 205 -11.82 -2.48 -5.45
C LEU A 205 -11.06 -3.58 -4.71
N ARG A 206 -10.56 -4.60 -5.43
CA ARG A 206 -9.78 -5.67 -4.81
C ARG A 206 -8.52 -5.15 -4.13
N ILE A 207 -7.81 -4.21 -4.76
CA ILE A 207 -6.65 -3.52 -4.15
C ILE A 207 -7.06 -2.82 -2.85
N ALA A 208 -8.16 -2.06 -2.88
CA ALA A 208 -8.60 -1.25 -1.75
C ALA A 208 -9.27 -2.06 -0.61
N THR A 209 -9.64 -3.31 -0.84
CA THR A 209 -10.38 -4.13 0.14
C THR A 209 -9.65 -5.43 0.48
N TYR A 210 -9.80 -6.46 -0.36
CA TYR A 210 -9.27 -7.80 -0.10
C TYR A 210 -7.75 -7.81 0.04
N ASN A 211 -7.03 -7.10 -0.85
CA ASN A 211 -5.57 -7.09 -0.81
C ASN A 211 -5.05 -6.38 0.45
N ASN A 212 -5.71 -5.29 0.90
CA ASN A 212 -5.37 -4.64 2.16
C ASN A 212 -5.60 -5.57 3.36
N ALA A 213 -6.70 -6.33 3.37
CA ALA A 213 -6.94 -7.34 4.39
C ALA A 213 -5.91 -8.48 4.31
N PHE A 214 -5.54 -8.91 3.09
CA PHE A 214 -4.46 -9.89 2.89
C PHE A 214 -3.13 -9.38 3.44
N ALA A 215 -2.76 -8.14 3.18
CA ALA A 215 -1.50 -7.58 3.69
C ALA A 215 -1.41 -7.61 5.23
N THR A 216 -2.53 -7.61 5.92
CA THR A 216 -2.62 -7.64 7.39
C THR A 216 -3.05 -9.01 7.96
N TRP A 217 -3.00 -10.10 7.17
CA TRP A 217 -3.44 -11.46 7.56
C TRP A 217 -4.90 -11.55 8.02
N GLU A 218 -5.75 -10.66 7.53
CA GLU A 218 -7.17 -10.58 7.92
C GLU A 218 -8.14 -10.97 6.79
N GLU A 219 -7.63 -11.44 5.65
CA GLU A 219 -8.44 -11.82 4.49
C GLU A 219 -9.46 -12.95 4.75
N LYS A 220 -9.24 -13.71 5.83
CA LYS A 220 -10.20 -14.75 6.27
C LYS A 220 -11.35 -14.20 7.08
N VAL A 221 -11.22 -12.98 7.60
CA VAL A 221 -12.21 -12.37 8.51
C VAL A 221 -12.82 -11.09 7.98
N LYS A 222 -12.17 -10.40 7.00
CA LYS A 222 -12.68 -9.18 6.35
C LYS A 222 -12.10 -8.98 4.95
N GLY A 223 -12.40 -7.86 4.30
CA GLY A 223 -11.91 -7.49 2.96
C GLY A 223 -12.79 -7.97 1.81
N SER A 224 -13.84 -8.74 2.07
CA SER A 224 -14.88 -9.13 1.11
C SER A 224 -16.19 -9.43 1.83
N ILE A 225 -17.30 -9.34 1.12
CA ILE A 225 -18.64 -9.66 1.65
C ILE A 225 -18.91 -11.15 1.37
N GLU A 226 -18.60 -11.99 2.35
CA GLU A 226 -18.75 -13.44 2.28
C GLU A 226 -19.31 -13.99 3.60
N PRO A 227 -20.09 -15.11 3.56
CA PRO A 227 -20.55 -15.76 4.78
C PRO A 227 -19.40 -16.15 5.71
N GLY A 228 -19.52 -15.81 6.99
CA GLY A 228 -18.51 -16.10 8.01
C GLY A 228 -17.45 -15.00 8.21
N LYS A 229 -17.43 -13.97 7.38
CA LYS A 229 -16.61 -12.78 7.60
C LYS A 229 -17.35 -11.71 8.40
N LEU A 230 -16.59 -10.76 8.94
CA LEU A 230 -17.14 -9.58 9.59
C LEU A 230 -17.99 -8.78 8.60
N ALA A 231 -19.12 -8.27 9.07
CA ALA A 231 -19.96 -7.38 8.31
C ALA A 231 -19.40 -5.93 8.37
N ASP A 232 -18.20 -5.76 7.78
CA ASP A 232 -17.53 -4.48 7.60
C ASP A 232 -17.77 -4.03 6.16
N PHE A 233 -18.68 -3.09 5.95
CA PHE A 233 -19.02 -2.62 4.60
C PHE A 233 -19.52 -1.18 4.57
N LEU A 234 -19.48 -0.60 3.37
CA LEU A 234 -20.02 0.72 3.07
C LEU A 234 -21.24 0.58 2.16
N VAL A 235 -22.28 1.38 2.43
CA VAL A 235 -23.32 1.70 1.45
C VAL A 235 -22.92 3.01 0.81
N LEU A 236 -22.68 3.01 -0.50
CA LEU A 236 -22.18 4.17 -1.22
C LEU A 236 -23.33 5.02 -1.78
N SER A 237 -23.08 6.33 -1.96
CA SER A 237 -24.05 7.26 -2.54
C SER A 237 -24.44 6.95 -3.98
N LYS A 238 -23.59 6.25 -4.72
CA LYS A 238 -23.81 5.77 -6.09
C LYS A 238 -23.07 4.45 -6.31
N ASP A 239 -23.47 3.70 -7.34
CA ASP A 239 -22.81 2.47 -7.75
C ASP A 239 -21.45 2.75 -8.39
N PHE A 240 -20.36 2.44 -7.65
CA PHE A 240 -18.98 2.58 -8.13
C PHE A 240 -18.73 1.85 -9.45
N MET A 241 -19.42 0.73 -9.71
CA MET A 241 -19.17 -0.11 -10.89
C MET A 241 -19.69 0.52 -12.18
N THR A 242 -20.66 1.43 -12.12
CA THR A 242 -21.38 1.92 -13.30
C THR A 242 -21.30 3.43 -13.52
N ILE A 243 -20.99 4.23 -12.49
CA ILE A 243 -20.90 5.70 -12.61
C ILE A 243 -19.78 6.13 -13.57
N PRO A 244 -19.89 7.32 -14.21
CA PRO A 244 -18.77 7.91 -14.94
C PRO A 244 -17.51 8.04 -14.08
N GLU A 245 -16.31 7.86 -14.67
CA GLU A 245 -15.04 7.91 -13.94
C GLU A 245 -14.92 9.19 -13.07
N ASP A 246 -15.28 10.35 -13.61
CA ASP A 246 -15.15 11.65 -12.91
C ASP A 246 -16.12 11.80 -11.72
N GLU A 247 -17.13 10.93 -11.60
CA GLU A 247 -18.04 10.89 -10.45
C GLU A 247 -17.45 10.11 -9.26
N ILE A 248 -16.41 9.30 -9.48
CA ILE A 248 -15.77 8.49 -8.41
C ILE A 248 -15.27 9.38 -7.26
N LEU A 249 -14.70 10.55 -7.58
CA LEU A 249 -14.20 11.49 -6.56
C LEU A 249 -15.31 12.09 -5.67
N LYS A 250 -16.59 12.01 -6.11
CA LYS A 250 -17.75 12.51 -5.38
C LYS A 250 -18.46 11.44 -4.55
N LEU A 251 -17.98 10.19 -4.64
CA LEU A 251 -18.51 9.11 -3.82
C LEU A 251 -18.26 9.39 -2.34
N HIS A 252 -19.25 9.04 -1.56
CA HIS A 252 -19.19 9.10 -0.11
C HIS A 252 -20.06 7.98 0.48
N PRO A 253 -19.80 7.55 1.71
CA PRO A 253 -20.64 6.56 2.38
C PRO A 253 -21.96 7.19 2.78
N MET A 254 -23.07 6.53 2.41
CA MET A 254 -24.41 6.78 2.96
C MET A 254 -24.57 6.10 4.32
N ALA A 255 -23.95 4.92 4.47
CA ALA A 255 -23.82 4.25 5.76
C ALA A 255 -22.50 3.47 5.83
N THR A 256 -21.96 3.32 7.05
CA THR A 256 -20.79 2.50 7.35
C THR A 256 -21.15 1.50 8.43
N TYR A 257 -20.85 0.23 8.18
CA TYR A 257 -21.03 -0.84 9.14
C TYR A 257 -19.68 -1.43 9.54
N VAL A 258 -19.50 -1.67 10.84
CA VAL A 258 -18.32 -2.30 11.43
C VAL A 258 -18.78 -3.43 12.35
N GLY A 259 -18.39 -4.66 12.05
CA GLY A 259 -18.85 -5.83 12.78
C GLY A 259 -20.37 -6.01 12.77
N GLY A 260 -21.05 -5.55 11.72
CA GLY A 260 -22.51 -5.57 11.60
C GLY A 260 -23.25 -4.44 12.35
N HIS A 261 -22.52 -3.59 13.06
CA HIS A 261 -23.10 -2.43 13.75
C HIS A 261 -22.95 -1.17 12.88
N LYS A 262 -24.04 -0.41 12.75
CA LYS A 262 -24.01 0.85 12.02
C LYS A 262 -23.16 1.88 12.78
N ALA A 263 -21.99 2.20 12.23
CA ALA A 263 -21.04 3.16 12.81
C ALA A 263 -21.25 4.59 12.30
N TYR A 264 -21.83 4.74 11.12
CA TYR A 264 -22.10 6.04 10.50
C TYR A 264 -23.33 5.95 9.59
N GLU A 265 -24.08 7.04 9.52
CA GLU A 265 -25.14 7.28 8.54
C GLU A 265 -25.08 8.74 8.11
N ALA A 266 -25.13 8.96 6.80
CA ALA A 266 -25.16 10.31 6.23
C ALA A 266 -26.47 11.02 6.58
N PRO A 267 -26.45 12.34 6.89
CA PRO A 267 -27.67 13.08 7.23
C PRO A 267 -28.79 12.98 6.16
N GLU A 268 -28.41 12.93 4.90
CA GLU A 268 -29.32 12.80 3.77
C GLU A 268 -29.95 11.40 3.61
N ALA A 269 -29.43 10.40 4.32
CA ALA A 269 -30.00 9.06 4.32
C ALA A 269 -31.32 8.96 5.08
N ASN A 270 -31.60 9.89 6.00
CA ASN A 270 -32.86 10.00 6.76
C ASN A 270 -33.32 8.68 7.41
N GLY A 271 -32.40 7.88 7.94
CA GLY A 271 -32.72 6.59 8.57
C GLY A 271 -33.06 5.46 7.58
N ALA A 272 -32.62 5.56 6.33
CA ALA A 272 -32.91 4.55 5.30
C ALA A 272 -32.10 3.25 5.47
N PHE A 273 -31.07 3.25 6.33
CA PHE A 273 -30.12 2.13 6.50
C PHE A 273 -30.01 1.64 7.94
#